data_685403ca67039240a22516259480ee3a
#
_entry.id   685403ca67039240a22516259480ee3a
#
_cell.length_a   1.000
_cell.length_b   1.000
_cell.length_c   1.000
_cell.angle_alpha   90.00
_cell.angle_beta   90.00
_cell.angle_gamma   90.00
#
_symmetry.space_group_name_H-M   'P 1'
#
loop_
_entity.id
_entity.type
_entity.pdbx_description
1 polymer ?
#
loop_
_entity_poly.entity_id
_entity_poly.type
_entity_poly.pdbx_seq_one_letter_code
_entity_poly.pdbx_strand_id
1 'polypeptide(L)'
;MEFKNIDEIEKSIDGVVLNDKEKAIKELDEIIELFPDEIKQLINHGFRISRIPKEYMLTSILFAFSNAVGLAYELQALGFKNYGNLFFAIVGSRGDMKSLPMKIATNPLSKIDSDAYK
;
A
#
# COMPACT_ATOMS: atom_id res chain seq x y z
N MET A 1 11.25 -33.39 -13.31
CA MET A 1 12.08 -33.37 -12.10
C MET A 1 11.33 -34.10 -11.00
N GLU A 2 11.84 -35.22 -10.55
CA GLU A 2 11.21 -35.98 -9.48
C GLU A 2 11.83 -35.61 -8.13
N PHE A 3 11.00 -35.31 -7.14
CA PHE A 3 11.43 -35.08 -5.77
C PHE A 3 11.49 -36.40 -5.04
N LYS A 4 12.60 -36.68 -4.36
CA LYS A 4 12.85 -37.97 -3.71
C LYS A 4 12.17 -38.09 -2.34
N ASN A 5 11.85 -36.97 -1.68
CA ASN A 5 11.20 -36.96 -0.38
C ASN A 5 10.47 -35.61 -0.12
N ILE A 6 9.69 -35.57 0.96
CA ILE A 6 8.89 -34.42 1.35
C ILE A 6 9.78 -33.23 1.71
N ASP A 7 10.94 -33.46 2.33
CA ASP A 7 11.87 -32.38 2.74
C ASP A 7 12.41 -31.61 1.54
N GLU A 8 12.67 -32.29 0.43
CA GLU A 8 13.12 -31.65 -0.81
C GLU A 8 12.01 -30.79 -1.43
N ILE A 9 10.77 -31.24 -1.35
CA ILE A 9 9.60 -30.50 -1.83
C ILE A 9 9.41 -29.25 -0.98
N GLU A 10 9.48 -29.35 0.34
CA GLU A 10 9.34 -28.22 1.27
C GLU A 10 10.44 -27.19 1.03
N LYS A 11 11.68 -27.58 0.90
CA LYS A 11 12.81 -26.67 0.58
C LYS A 11 12.61 -25.96 -0.75
N SER A 12 12.10 -26.65 -1.75
CA SER A 12 11.83 -26.08 -3.06
C SER A 12 10.71 -25.04 -2.99
N ILE A 13 9.64 -25.31 -2.26
CA ILE A 13 8.52 -24.39 -2.05
C ILE A 13 8.99 -23.16 -1.27
N ASP A 14 9.73 -23.35 -0.17
CA ASP A 14 10.27 -22.25 0.64
C ASP A 14 11.20 -21.34 -0.18
N GLY A 15 12.04 -21.92 -1.03
CA GLY A 15 12.91 -21.17 -1.93
C GLY A 15 12.12 -20.29 -2.91
N VAL A 16 11.06 -20.80 -3.49
CA VAL A 16 10.17 -20.03 -4.39
C VAL A 16 9.46 -18.91 -3.64
N VAL A 17 8.90 -19.18 -2.47
CA VAL A 17 8.20 -18.18 -1.65
C VAL A 17 9.15 -17.06 -1.21
N LEU A 18 10.36 -17.38 -0.79
CA LEU A 18 11.37 -16.38 -0.40
C LEU A 18 11.77 -15.49 -1.58
N ASN A 19 11.99 -16.09 -2.75
CA ASN A 19 12.34 -15.36 -3.96
C ASN A 19 11.22 -14.39 -4.37
N ASP A 20 9.97 -14.82 -4.30
CA ASP A 20 8.82 -13.97 -4.62
C ASP A 20 8.66 -12.81 -3.62
N LYS A 21 8.92 -13.05 -2.33
CA LYS A 21 8.91 -11.99 -1.32
C LYS A 21 9.99 -10.95 -1.55
N GLU A 22 11.21 -11.38 -1.81
CA GLU A 22 12.33 -10.48 -2.10
C GLU A 22 12.05 -9.63 -3.34
N LYS A 23 11.52 -10.24 -4.38
CA LYS A 23 11.11 -9.54 -5.59
C LYS A 23 10.01 -8.52 -5.32
N ALA A 24 9.00 -8.89 -4.54
CA ALA A 24 7.90 -7.98 -4.19
C ALA A 24 8.38 -6.79 -3.36
N ILE A 25 9.30 -6.99 -2.42
CA ILE A 25 9.91 -5.89 -1.62
C ILE A 25 10.68 -4.94 -2.53
N LYS A 26 11.46 -5.48 -3.46
CA LYS A 26 12.24 -4.68 -4.40
C LYS A 26 11.32 -3.85 -5.31
N GLU A 27 10.28 -4.46 -5.85
CA GLU A 27 9.29 -3.76 -6.68
C GLU A 27 8.56 -2.67 -5.91
N LEU A 28 8.23 -2.91 -4.64
CA LEU A 28 7.62 -1.92 -3.76
C LEU A 28 8.54 -0.72 -3.54
N ASP A 29 9.81 -0.96 -3.26
CA ASP A 29 10.79 0.11 -3.07
C ASP A 29 10.99 0.94 -4.36
N GLU A 30 10.99 0.30 -5.52
CA GLU A 30 11.05 0.98 -6.82
C GLU A 30 9.81 1.87 -7.05
N ILE A 31 8.63 1.40 -6.68
CA ILE A 31 7.38 2.18 -6.77
C ILE A 31 7.45 3.38 -5.82
N ILE A 32 7.90 3.21 -4.60
CA ILE A 32 8.02 4.29 -3.61
C ILE A 32 8.96 5.39 -4.11
N GLU A 33 10.05 5.03 -4.81
CA GLU A 33 10.98 6.01 -5.38
C GLU A 33 10.36 6.91 -6.45
N LEU A 34 9.24 6.54 -7.03
CA LEU A 34 8.52 7.38 -8.01
C LEU A 34 7.71 8.51 -7.37
N PHE A 35 7.52 8.50 -6.06
CA PHE A 35 6.74 9.50 -5.35
C PHE A 35 7.58 10.72 -4.95
N PRO A 36 6.93 11.88 -4.69
CA PRO A 36 7.61 13.04 -4.13
C PRO A 36 8.32 12.72 -2.80
N ASP A 37 9.36 13.51 -2.49
CA ASP A 37 10.21 13.29 -1.32
C ASP A 37 9.42 13.30 0.00
N GLU A 38 8.41 14.14 0.13
CA GLU A 38 7.57 14.23 1.33
C GLU A 38 6.84 12.92 1.59
N ILE A 39 6.32 12.29 0.55
CA ILE A 39 5.62 11.00 0.66
C ILE A 39 6.60 9.88 0.97
N LYS A 40 7.76 9.86 0.32
CA LYS A 40 8.83 8.90 0.62
C LYS A 40 9.28 9.01 2.08
N GLN A 41 9.47 10.21 2.58
CA GLN A 41 9.83 10.46 3.97
C GLN A 41 8.75 9.97 4.94
N LEU A 42 7.49 10.21 4.64
CA LEU A 42 6.38 9.75 5.48
C LEU A 42 6.33 8.23 5.56
N ILE A 43 6.47 7.54 4.43
CA ILE A 43 6.47 6.07 4.38
C ILE A 43 7.67 5.50 5.15
N ASN A 44 8.86 6.02 4.91
CA ASN A 44 10.07 5.55 5.54
C ASN A 44 10.10 5.87 7.05
N HIS A 45 9.62 7.02 7.45
CA HIS A 45 9.53 7.42 8.84
C HIS A 45 8.53 6.53 9.61
N GLY A 46 7.36 6.28 9.04
CA GLY A 46 6.38 5.37 9.62
C GLY A 46 6.91 3.96 9.80
N PHE A 47 7.63 3.45 8.81
CA PHE A 47 8.27 2.13 8.90
C PHE A 47 9.36 2.08 9.99
N ARG A 48 10.19 3.11 10.06
CA ARG A 48 11.34 3.13 10.98
C ARG A 48 10.94 3.36 12.44
N ILE A 49 10.00 4.26 12.69
CA ILE A 49 9.62 4.66 14.05
C ILE A 49 8.47 3.80 14.59
N SER A 50 7.43 3.63 13.83
CA SER A 50 6.21 2.93 14.27
C SER A 50 6.09 1.51 13.73
N ARG A 51 7.04 1.06 12.93
CA ARG A 51 7.07 -0.25 12.29
C ARG A 51 5.83 -0.53 11.44
N ILE A 52 5.28 0.51 10.84
CA ILE A 52 4.17 0.38 9.90
C ILE A 52 4.69 -0.22 8.60
N PRO A 53 4.13 -1.34 8.13
CA PRO A 53 4.52 -1.91 6.83
C PRO A 53 4.38 -0.87 5.72
N LYS A 54 5.39 -0.77 4.86
CA LYS A 54 5.42 0.23 3.78
C LYS A 54 4.24 0.11 2.83
N GLU A 55 3.84 -1.12 2.52
CA GLU A 55 2.68 -1.42 1.67
C GLU A 55 1.37 -0.92 2.27
N TYR A 56 1.21 -0.98 3.57
CA TYR A 56 0.01 -0.47 4.26
C TYR A 56 -0.04 1.06 4.23
N MET A 57 1.10 1.70 4.47
CA MET A 57 1.19 3.17 4.41
C MET A 57 0.97 3.68 3.00
N LEU A 58 1.61 3.07 2.00
CA LEU A 58 1.46 3.44 0.59
C LEU A 58 0.00 3.31 0.14
N THR A 59 -0.63 2.19 0.44
CA THR A 59 -2.04 1.94 0.10
C THR A 59 -2.96 2.96 0.75
N SER A 60 -2.73 3.28 2.01
CA SER A 60 -3.51 4.27 2.76
C SER A 60 -3.36 5.67 2.19
N ILE A 61 -2.15 6.05 1.79
CA ILE A 61 -1.88 7.34 1.14
C ILE A 61 -2.58 7.42 -0.22
N LEU A 62 -2.50 6.37 -1.04
CA LEU A 62 -3.19 6.32 -2.34
C LEU A 62 -4.70 6.42 -2.17
N PHE A 63 -5.26 5.77 -1.16
CA PHE A 63 -6.67 5.88 -0.84
C PHE A 63 -7.06 7.31 -0.44
N ALA A 64 -6.26 7.97 0.38
CA ALA A 64 -6.49 9.34 0.79
C ALA A 64 -6.46 10.30 -0.40
N PHE A 65 -5.49 10.16 -1.30
CA PHE A 65 -5.43 10.96 -2.53
C PHE A 65 -6.62 10.71 -3.44
N SER A 66 -7.03 9.46 -3.57
CA SER A 66 -8.21 9.09 -4.35
C SER A 66 -9.47 9.80 -3.85
N ASN A 67 -9.66 9.85 -2.53
CA ASN A 67 -10.77 10.58 -1.91
C ASN A 67 -10.65 12.09 -2.09
N ALA A 68 -9.46 12.65 -1.96
CA ALA A 68 -9.23 14.08 -2.11
C ALA A 68 -9.49 14.56 -3.55
N VAL A 69 -9.12 13.77 -4.53
CA VAL A 69 -9.38 14.06 -5.95
C VAL A 69 -10.87 13.94 -6.27
N GLY A 70 -11.55 12.96 -5.69
CA GLY A 70 -12.98 12.74 -5.91
C GLY A 70 -13.34 12.61 -7.39
N LEU A 71 -14.24 13.46 -7.87
CA LEU A 71 -14.68 13.51 -9.27
C LEU A 71 -14.05 14.65 -10.07
N ALA A 72 -13.02 15.32 -9.52
CA ALA A 72 -12.39 16.47 -10.16
C ALA A 72 -11.63 16.12 -11.45
N TYR A 73 -11.12 14.90 -11.53
CA TYR A 73 -10.38 14.41 -12.69
C TYR A 73 -10.96 13.09 -13.19
N GLU A 74 -11.00 12.95 -14.51
CA GLU A 74 -11.39 11.70 -15.14
C GLU A 74 -10.36 11.29 -16.20
N LEU A 75 -10.13 9.99 -16.33
CA LEU A 75 -9.35 9.42 -17.41
C LEU A 75 -10.30 8.92 -18.49
N GLN A 76 -10.18 9.48 -19.68
CA GLN A 76 -10.94 9.02 -20.85
C GLN A 76 -10.03 8.20 -21.75
N ALA A 77 -10.36 6.93 -21.91
CA ALA A 77 -9.64 6.04 -22.81
C ALA A 77 -10.61 5.04 -23.44
N LEU A 78 -10.46 4.83 -24.74
CA LEU A 78 -11.25 3.84 -25.50
C LEU A 78 -12.79 3.97 -25.31
N GLY A 79 -13.28 5.20 -25.15
CA GLY A 79 -14.71 5.47 -24.97
C GLY A 79 -15.23 5.29 -23.56
N PHE A 80 -14.35 4.96 -22.61
CA PHE A 80 -14.72 4.83 -21.20
C PHE A 80 -14.25 6.04 -20.38
N LYS A 81 -15.04 6.38 -19.37
CA LYS A 81 -14.70 7.40 -18.38
C LYS A 81 -14.37 6.71 -17.05
N ASN A 82 -13.19 6.98 -16.52
CA ASN A 82 -12.76 6.44 -15.23
C ASN A 82 -12.37 7.58 -14.30
N TYR A 83 -12.89 7.54 -13.09
CA TYR A 83 -12.53 8.46 -12.04
C TYR A 83 -11.40 7.88 -11.19
N GLY A 84 -10.68 8.76 -10.48
CA GLY A 84 -9.52 8.38 -9.69
C GLY A 84 -9.84 7.71 -8.34
N ASN A 85 -11.07 7.32 -8.10
CA ASN A 85 -11.45 6.67 -6.85
C ASN A 85 -10.98 5.21 -6.81
N LEU A 86 -10.24 4.89 -5.77
CA LEU A 86 -9.63 3.59 -5.57
C LEU A 86 -10.22 2.90 -4.33
N PHE A 87 -10.31 1.59 -4.40
CA PHE A 87 -10.73 0.74 -3.29
C PHE A 87 -9.62 -0.25 -2.96
N PHE A 88 -9.28 -0.34 -1.68
CA PHE A 88 -8.23 -1.23 -1.21
C PHE A 88 -8.74 -2.07 -0.03
N ALA A 89 -8.27 -3.30 0.05
CA ALA A 89 -8.45 -4.16 1.20
C ALA A 89 -7.06 -4.49 1.79
N ILE A 90 -6.87 -4.18 3.07
CA ILE A 90 -5.67 -4.54 3.80
C ILE A 90 -5.94 -5.81 4.57
N VAL A 91 -5.23 -6.87 4.22
CA VAL A 91 -5.35 -8.18 4.86
C VAL A 91 -4.05 -8.49 5.60
N GLY A 92 -4.17 -8.78 6.88
CA GLY A 92 -3.03 -9.10 7.72
C GLY A 92 -3.46 -9.81 8.99
N SER A 93 -2.49 -10.30 9.74
CA SER A 93 -2.72 -10.98 11.01
C SER A 93 -3.15 -10.00 12.10
N ARG A 94 -3.75 -10.52 13.15
CA ARG A 94 -4.09 -9.72 14.33
C ARG A 94 -2.81 -9.12 14.94
N GLY A 95 -2.81 -7.82 15.18
CA GLY A 95 -1.64 -7.10 15.68
C GLY A 95 -0.78 -6.47 14.59
N ASP A 96 -1.01 -6.76 13.32
CA ASP A 96 -0.39 -6.02 12.21
C ASP A 96 -1.00 -4.62 12.12
N MET A 97 -0.29 -3.59 12.29
CA MET A 97 -0.75 -2.20 12.37
C MET A 97 -1.56 -1.72 11.16
N LYS A 98 -2.76 -2.30 10.95
CA LYS A 98 -3.62 -1.98 9.79
C LYS A 98 -4.33 -0.64 9.92
N SER A 99 -4.80 -0.31 11.12
CA SER A 99 -5.61 0.89 11.38
C SER A 99 -4.78 2.17 11.47
N LEU A 100 -3.57 2.10 11.99
CA LEU A 100 -2.72 3.27 12.18
C LEU A 100 -2.35 3.99 10.88
N PRO A 101 -1.86 3.30 9.83
CA PRO A 101 -1.58 3.97 8.56
C PRO A 101 -2.82 4.57 7.92
N MET A 102 -3.97 3.93 8.03
CA MET A 102 -5.24 4.46 7.54
C MET A 102 -5.61 5.77 8.24
N LYS A 103 -5.45 5.82 9.56
CA LYS A 103 -5.71 7.04 10.35
C LYS A 103 -4.76 8.17 9.99
N ILE A 104 -3.47 7.88 9.88
CA ILE A 104 -2.46 8.88 9.49
C ILE A 104 -2.78 9.48 8.13
N ALA A 105 -3.09 8.65 7.15
CA ALA A 105 -3.34 9.08 5.78
C ALA A 105 -4.67 9.86 5.65
N THR A 106 -5.72 9.48 6.38
CA THR A 106 -7.06 10.07 6.25
C THR A 106 -7.34 11.22 7.23
N ASN A 107 -6.51 11.39 8.25
CA ASN A 107 -6.69 12.44 9.25
C ASN A 107 -6.83 13.86 8.68
N PRO A 108 -6.00 14.30 7.72
CA PRO A 108 -6.16 15.61 7.10
C PRO A 108 -7.52 15.80 6.43
N LEU A 109 -8.05 14.78 5.77
CA LEU A 109 -9.37 14.82 5.12
C LEU A 109 -10.50 14.92 6.14
N SER A 110 -10.43 14.14 7.20
CA SER A 110 -11.41 14.18 8.30
C SER A 110 -11.44 15.55 8.99
N LYS A 111 -10.29 16.19 9.14
CA LYS A 111 -10.17 17.52 9.72
C LYS A 111 -10.82 18.58 8.84
N ILE A 112 -10.56 18.55 7.54
CA ILE A 112 -11.16 19.46 6.56
C ILE A 112 -12.69 19.30 6.56
N ASP A 113 -13.17 18.08 6.56
CA ASP A 113 -14.59 17.75 6.58
C ASP A 113 -15.26 18.27 7.86
N SER A 114 -14.64 18.05 9.01
CA SER A 114 -15.12 18.55 10.29
C SER A 114 -15.20 20.08 10.31
N ASP A 115 -14.22 20.76 9.76
CA ASP A 115 -14.17 22.23 9.70
C ASP A 115 -15.23 22.81 8.75
N ALA A 116 -15.57 22.05 7.68
CA ALA A 116 -16.61 22.46 6.73
C ALA A 116 -18.03 22.39 7.33
N TYR A 117 -18.28 21.55 8.31
CA TYR A 117 -19.57 21.37 8.98
C TYR A 117 -19.73 22.18 10.28
N LYS A 118 -18.79 23.00 10.64
CA LYS A 118 -18.89 23.90 11.81
C LYS A 118 -19.69 25.16 11.53
#